data_9413afb58a5a296395511ecbb03cf7be
#
_entry.id   9413afb58a5a296395511ecbb03cf7be
#
_cell.length_a   1.000
_cell.length_b   1.000
_cell.length_c   1.000
_cell.angle_alpha   90.00
_cell.angle_beta   90.00
_cell.angle_gamma   90.00
#
_symmetry.space_group_name_H-M   'P 1'
#
loop_
_entity.id
_entity.type
_entity.pdbx_description
1 polymer ?
#
loop_
_entity_poly.entity_id
_entity_poly.type
_entity_poly.pdbx_seq_one_letter_code
_entity_poly.pdbx_strand_id
1 'polypeptide(L)'
;FQSIGWSKVKSVFLSIGYPDAVSTYLAALCTHSVRLEQAQLSLFDATQRDRLKQRHLPQGAPSSPALANAVLHRLDLRLSGLAKSLDLDYSRYADDIAMSSDNHRDWRFLEPVIGGICLDEGVALNYRKTRIKRSHQKQRVVGVVVNSKVNIDRKYFDTLKATLTNCARFGLHSQNRYEHPQ
;
A
#
# COMPACT_ATOMS: atom_id res chain seq x y z
N PHE A 1 -6.13 3.19 0.20
CA PHE A 1 -7.08 4.04 -0.53
C PHE A 1 -8.25 4.51 0.35
N GLN A 2 -8.83 3.67 1.20
CA GLN A 2 -9.98 3.98 2.06
C GLN A 2 -9.72 5.13 3.08
N SER A 3 -8.48 5.43 3.43
CA SER A 3 -8.12 6.56 4.29
C SER A 3 -7.96 7.89 3.56
N ILE A 4 -8.07 7.87 2.23
CA ILE A 4 -8.01 9.09 1.40
C ILE A 4 -9.43 9.49 1.03
N GLY A 5 -9.95 10.42 1.83
CA GLY A 5 -11.32 10.93 1.67
C GLY A 5 -11.46 11.96 0.56
N TRP A 6 -12.71 12.22 0.17
CA TRP A 6 -13.10 13.18 -0.86
C TRP A 6 -12.48 14.57 -0.68
N SER A 7 -12.40 15.08 0.55
CA SER A 7 -11.84 16.42 0.82
C SER A 7 -10.37 16.53 0.43
N LYS A 8 -9.57 15.50 0.70
CA LYS A 8 -8.16 15.46 0.29
C LYS A 8 -8.01 15.41 -1.23
N VAL A 9 -8.86 14.63 -1.91
CA VAL A 9 -8.89 14.56 -3.37
C VAL A 9 -9.29 15.91 -3.98
N LYS A 10 -10.31 16.57 -3.42
CA LYS A 10 -10.70 17.93 -3.84
C LYS A 10 -9.55 18.93 -3.68
N SER A 11 -8.82 18.88 -2.55
CA SER A 11 -7.67 19.75 -2.30
C SER A 11 -6.55 19.58 -3.36
N VAL A 12 -6.34 18.37 -3.88
CA VAL A 12 -5.40 18.15 -4.98
C VAL A 12 -5.82 18.90 -6.23
N PHE A 13 -7.10 18.82 -6.63
CA PHE A 13 -7.59 19.56 -7.81
C PHE A 13 -7.53 21.07 -7.62
N LEU A 14 -7.84 21.58 -6.43
CA LEU A 14 -7.68 23.00 -6.09
C LEU A 14 -6.22 23.44 -6.20
N SER A 15 -5.26 22.64 -5.71
CA SER A 15 -3.82 22.97 -5.76
C SER A 15 -3.26 23.00 -7.18
N ILE A 16 -3.87 22.30 -8.12
CA ILE A 16 -3.53 22.32 -9.56
C ILE A 16 -4.12 23.56 -10.26
N GLY A 17 -5.03 24.29 -9.60
CA GLY A 17 -5.62 25.53 -10.10
C GLY A 17 -7.03 25.40 -10.66
N TYR A 18 -7.71 24.27 -10.48
CA TYR A 18 -9.11 24.14 -10.87
C TYR A 18 -10.03 24.98 -9.96
N PRO A 19 -11.08 25.62 -10.51
CA PRO A 19 -12.11 26.31 -9.73
C PRO A 19 -12.79 25.36 -8.74
N ASP A 20 -13.33 25.89 -7.63
CA ASP A 20 -13.93 25.12 -6.55
C ASP A 20 -15.04 24.17 -7.04
N ALA A 21 -15.93 24.66 -7.90
CA ALA A 21 -17.02 23.86 -8.47
C ALA A 21 -16.47 22.68 -9.29
N VAL A 22 -15.48 22.90 -10.15
CA VAL A 22 -14.86 21.86 -10.97
C VAL A 22 -14.13 20.84 -10.09
N SER A 23 -13.37 21.29 -9.10
CA SER A 23 -12.67 20.44 -8.14
C SER A 23 -13.64 19.57 -7.35
N THR A 24 -14.82 20.10 -7.01
CA THR A 24 -15.90 19.38 -6.34
C THR A 24 -16.43 18.22 -7.21
N TYR A 25 -16.71 18.49 -8.49
CA TYR A 25 -17.18 17.46 -9.42
C TYR A 25 -16.11 16.40 -9.70
N LEU A 26 -14.87 16.82 -9.95
CA LEU A 26 -13.77 15.88 -10.20
C LEU A 26 -13.52 14.95 -8.99
N ALA A 27 -13.52 15.53 -7.78
CA ALA A 27 -13.38 14.73 -6.57
C ALA A 27 -14.57 13.77 -6.36
N ALA A 28 -15.80 14.20 -6.72
CA ALA A 28 -16.97 13.34 -6.66
C ALA A 28 -16.90 12.17 -7.66
N LEU A 29 -16.38 12.39 -8.87
CA LEU A 29 -16.19 11.35 -9.88
C LEU A 29 -15.09 10.35 -9.47
N CYS A 30 -14.03 10.83 -8.80
CA CYS A 30 -12.90 10.00 -8.39
C CYS A 30 -13.10 9.26 -7.06
N THR A 31 -14.20 9.50 -6.34
CA THR A 31 -14.47 8.90 -5.03
C THR A 31 -15.81 8.22 -4.98
N HIS A 32 -15.93 7.19 -4.17
CA HIS A 32 -17.20 6.50 -3.92
C HIS A 32 -17.42 6.28 -2.42
N SER A 33 -18.64 5.94 -2.04
CA SER A 33 -19.00 5.45 -0.72
C SER A 33 -19.65 4.09 -0.84
N VAL A 34 -19.40 3.20 0.11
CA VAL A 34 -19.99 1.86 0.11
C VAL A 34 -21.26 1.87 0.96
N ARG A 35 -22.36 1.41 0.40
CA ARG A 35 -23.58 1.10 1.18
C ARG A 35 -23.43 -0.32 1.71
N LEU A 36 -23.22 -0.43 3.03
CA LEU A 36 -23.12 -1.74 3.69
C LEU A 36 -24.53 -2.24 4.02
N GLU A 37 -24.85 -3.44 3.57
CA GLU A 37 -26.05 -4.17 4.00
C GLU A 37 -25.87 -4.68 5.44
N GLN A 38 -26.98 -4.92 6.14
CA GLN A 38 -26.94 -5.38 7.55
C GLN A 38 -26.09 -6.65 7.74
N ALA A 39 -26.14 -7.59 6.78
CA ALA A 39 -25.33 -8.82 6.81
C ALA A 39 -23.80 -8.56 6.73
N GLN A 40 -23.39 -7.45 6.12
CA GLN A 40 -21.99 -7.09 5.96
C GLN A 40 -21.45 -6.27 7.15
N LEU A 41 -22.32 -5.71 7.98
CA LEU A 41 -21.93 -4.89 9.12
C LEU A 41 -21.12 -5.67 10.16
N SER A 42 -21.34 -6.97 10.31
CA SER A 42 -20.60 -7.83 11.24
C SER A 42 -19.15 -8.12 10.80
N LEU A 43 -18.82 -7.91 9.52
CA LEU A 43 -17.50 -8.19 8.97
C LEU A 43 -16.47 -7.08 9.24
N PHE A 44 -16.94 -5.89 9.64
CA PHE A 44 -16.10 -4.71 9.80
C PHE A 44 -16.25 -4.13 11.22
N ASP A 45 -15.16 -3.61 11.77
CA ASP A 45 -15.22 -2.82 13.01
C ASP A 45 -15.89 -1.45 12.78
N ALA A 46 -16.24 -0.75 13.86
CA ALA A 46 -16.93 0.54 13.80
C ALA A 46 -16.15 1.58 12.97
N THR A 47 -14.83 1.64 13.15
CA THR A 47 -13.95 2.58 12.44
C THR A 47 -13.88 2.29 10.95
N GLN A 48 -13.83 1.01 10.59
CA GLN A 48 -13.85 0.59 9.17
C GLN A 48 -15.20 0.90 8.51
N ARG A 49 -16.31 0.67 9.22
CA ARG A 49 -17.67 1.01 8.74
C ARG A 49 -17.82 2.48 8.45
N ASP A 50 -17.33 3.35 9.34
CA ASP A 50 -17.42 4.80 9.17
C ASP A 50 -16.57 5.28 7.99
N ARG A 51 -15.39 4.72 7.79
CA ARG A 51 -14.55 5.01 6.62
C ARG A 51 -15.20 4.57 5.30
N LEU A 52 -15.83 3.41 5.27
CA LEU A 52 -16.51 2.90 4.08
C LEU A 52 -17.77 3.69 3.70
N LYS A 53 -18.47 4.25 4.71
CA LYS A 53 -19.62 5.14 4.49
C LYS A 53 -19.23 6.50 3.92
N GLN A 54 -18.06 7.02 4.30
CA GLN A 54 -17.53 8.27 3.77
C GLN A 54 -17.01 8.07 2.34
N ARG A 55 -17.11 9.11 1.52
CA ARG A 55 -16.53 9.07 0.17
C ARG A 55 -15.01 9.00 0.24
N HIS A 56 -14.44 7.99 -0.40
CA HIS A 56 -12.99 7.70 -0.42
C HIS A 56 -12.55 7.17 -1.79
N LEU A 57 -11.25 7.07 -2.03
CA LEU A 57 -10.71 6.51 -3.27
C LEU A 57 -11.08 5.02 -3.41
N PRO A 58 -11.68 4.61 -4.54
CA PRO A 58 -12.00 3.21 -4.79
C PRO A 58 -10.75 2.36 -5.02
N GLN A 59 -10.79 1.12 -4.56
CA GLN A 59 -9.79 0.12 -4.94
C GLN A 59 -10.06 -0.37 -6.37
N GLY A 60 -9.00 -0.42 -7.19
CA GLY A 60 -9.09 -0.88 -8.57
C GLY A 60 -9.42 0.20 -9.61
N ALA A 61 -9.76 1.42 -9.21
CA ALA A 61 -9.93 2.49 -10.18
C ALA A 61 -8.57 2.98 -10.72
N PRO A 62 -8.45 3.25 -12.04
CA PRO A 62 -7.19 3.68 -12.66
C PRO A 62 -6.64 5.00 -12.10
N SER A 63 -7.53 5.91 -11.65
CA SER A 63 -7.15 7.21 -11.08
C SER A 63 -6.66 7.14 -9.62
N SER A 64 -7.04 6.09 -8.88
CA SER A 64 -6.75 6.01 -7.43
C SER A 64 -5.27 6.02 -7.09
N PRO A 65 -4.36 5.31 -7.79
CA PRO A 65 -2.93 5.35 -7.49
C PRO A 65 -2.31 6.74 -7.68
N ALA A 66 -2.66 7.43 -8.77
CA ALA A 66 -2.14 8.77 -9.06
C ALA A 66 -2.62 9.79 -8.03
N LEU A 67 -3.92 9.77 -7.70
CA LEU A 67 -4.50 10.67 -6.69
C LEU A 67 -3.95 10.37 -5.29
N ALA A 68 -3.75 9.11 -4.94
CA ALA A 68 -3.13 8.74 -3.67
C ALA A 68 -1.69 9.28 -3.58
N ASN A 69 -0.90 9.18 -4.65
CA ASN A 69 0.44 9.75 -4.69
C ASN A 69 0.42 11.27 -4.55
N ALA A 70 -0.49 11.95 -5.23
CA ALA A 70 -0.64 13.40 -5.12
C ALA A 70 -1.03 13.85 -3.70
N VAL A 71 -1.99 13.15 -3.07
CA VAL A 71 -2.41 13.43 -1.68
C VAL A 71 -1.27 13.21 -0.69
N LEU A 72 -0.47 12.16 -0.88
CA LEU A 72 0.62 11.78 0.02
C LEU A 72 1.95 12.48 -0.28
N HIS A 73 1.97 13.43 -1.24
CA HIS A 73 3.19 14.14 -1.62
C HIS A 73 3.89 14.84 -0.44
N ARG A 74 3.12 15.48 0.45
CA ARG A 74 3.69 16.12 1.66
C ARG A 74 4.30 15.11 2.61
N LEU A 75 3.67 13.93 2.76
CA LEU A 75 4.24 12.82 3.52
C LEU A 75 5.59 12.40 2.94
N ASP A 76 5.67 12.24 1.60
CA ASP A 76 6.90 11.86 0.92
C ASP A 76 8.02 12.91 1.14
N LEU A 77 7.70 14.19 1.06
CA LEU A 77 8.68 15.26 1.32
C LEU A 77 9.23 15.19 2.75
N ARG A 78 8.36 15.00 3.75
CA ARG A 78 8.76 14.94 5.16
C ARG A 78 9.59 13.68 5.45
N LEU A 79 9.16 12.52 4.95
CA LEU A 79 9.87 11.24 5.17
C LEU A 79 11.18 11.19 4.39
N SER A 80 11.25 11.74 3.19
CA SER A 80 12.51 11.87 2.43
C SER A 80 13.48 12.81 3.14
N GLY A 81 12.99 13.92 3.71
CA GLY A 81 13.82 14.82 4.52
C GLY A 81 14.37 14.15 5.77
N LEU A 82 13.54 13.41 6.50
CA LEU A 82 13.97 12.61 7.64
C LEU A 82 15.03 11.56 7.23
N ALA A 83 14.76 10.81 6.16
CA ALA A 83 15.66 9.78 5.66
C ALA A 83 17.02 10.40 5.31
N LYS A 84 17.02 11.50 4.56
CA LYS A 84 18.25 12.22 4.19
C LYS A 84 19.05 12.71 5.41
N SER A 85 18.38 13.20 6.46
CA SER A 85 19.06 13.66 7.69
C SER A 85 19.70 12.51 8.49
N LEU A 86 19.30 11.29 8.27
CA LEU A 86 19.77 10.08 8.95
C LEU A 86 20.64 9.17 8.08
N ASP A 87 20.96 9.60 6.87
CA ASP A 87 21.69 8.79 5.87
C ASP A 87 20.97 7.47 5.56
N LEU A 88 19.68 7.60 5.25
CA LEU A 88 18.79 6.50 4.85
C LEU A 88 18.27 6.73 3.44
N ASP A 89 18.07 5.64 2.71
CA ASP A 89 17.28 5.66 1.49
C ASP A 89 15.79 5.51 1.82
N TYR A 90 14.96 6.30 1.13
CA TYR A 90 13.51 6.29 1.27
C TYR A 90 12.85 5.87 -0.04
N SER A 91 11.87 5.00 0.06
CA SER A 91 10.97 4.69 -1.05
C SER A 91 9.57 4.38 -0.56
N ARG A 92 8.58 4.66 -1.38
CA ARG A 92 7.18 4.30 -1.14
C ARG A 92 6.55 3.70 -2.38
N TYR A 93 5.85 2.61 -2.20
CA TYR A 93 4.99 2.01 -3.21
C TYR A 93 3.56 1.93 -2.67
N ALA A 94 2.68 2.78 -3.18
CA ALA A 94 1.32 2.96 -2.68
C ALA A 94 1.29 3.26 -1.17
N ASP A 95 0.89 2.31 -0.34
CA ASP A 95 0.83 2.38 1.12
C ASP A 95 2.04 1.73 1.82
N ASP A 96 2.91 1.06 1.09
CA ASP A 96 4.12 0.44 1.64
C ASP A 96 5.29 1.44 1.64
N ILE A 97 5.79 1.77 2.83
CA ILE A 97 6.98 2.61 3.05
C ILE A 97 8.16 1.71 3.33
N ALA A 98 9.28 1.95 2.65
CA ALA A 98 10.54 1.29 2.93
C ALA A 98 11.64 2.34 3.17
N MET A 99 12.44 2.11 4.22
CA MET A 99 13.69 2.82 4.49
C MET A 99 14.81 1.82 4.61
N SER A 100 15.96 2.10 3.99
CA SER A 100 17.12 1.23 4.00
C SER A 100 18.41 2.00 4.32
N SER A 101 19.39 1.31 4.85
CA SER A 101 20.72 1.84 5.17
C SER A 101 21.71 0.70 5.26
N ASP A 102 22.97 0.98 4.90
CA ASP A 102 24.10 0.09 5.13
C ASP A 102 24.65 0.21 6.56
N ASN A 103 24.19 1.19 7.32
CA ASN A 103 24.60 1.41 8.70
C ASN A 103 23.94 0.45 9.68
N HIS A 104 24.76 -0.20 10.55
CA HIS A 104 24.29 -1.14 11.58
C HIS A 104 23.80 -0.45 12.86
N ARG A 105 23.00 0.62 12.74
CA ARG A 105 22.39 1.29 13.89
C ARG A 105 21.11 0.57 14.35
N ASP A 106 20.66 0.92 15.55
CA ASP A 106 19.34 0.53 16.03
C ASP A 106 18.29 1.53 15.52
N TRP A 107 17.49 1.09 14.58
CA TRP A 107 16.48 1.92 13.91
C TRP A 107 15.10 1.86 14.56
N ARG A 108 14.95 1.23 15.74
CA ARG A 108 13.64 1.09 16.41
C ARG A 108 13.00 2.43 16.75
N PHE A 109 13.79 3.48 16.98
CA PHE A 109 13.29 4.83 17.22
C PHE A 109 12.58 5.46 16.01
N LEU A 110 12.82 4.97 14.79
CA LEU A 110 12.18 5.49 13.59
C LEU A 110 10.68 5.19 13.55
N GLU A 111 10.26 4.07 14.09
CA GLU A 111 8.86 3.65 14.03
C GLU A 111 7.90 4.69 14.64
N PRO A 112 8.11 5.19 15.87
CA PRO A 112 7.27 6.24 16.43
C PRO A 112 7.41 7.58 15.71
N VAL A 113 8.61 7.93 15.21
CA VAL A 113 8.82 9.18 14.46
C VAL A 113 8.05 9.15 13.14
N ILE A 114 8.18 8.07 12.37
CA ILE A 114 7.41 7.88 11.12
C ILE A 114 5.91 7.87 11.42
N GLY A 115 5.50 7.19 12.49
CA GLY A 115 4.11 7.16 12.93
C GLY A 115 3.54 8.55 13.22
N GLY A 116 4.30 9.40 13.91
CA GLY A 116 3.94 10.80 14.18
C GLY A 116 3.77 11.60 12.87
N ILE A 117 4.74 11.52 11.96
CA ILE A 117 4.66 12.19 10.65
C ILE A 117 3.45 11.70 9.85
N CYS A 118 3.16 10.40 9.86
CA CYS A 118 1.98 9.84 9.20
C CYS A 118 0.68 10.41 9.79
N LEU A 119 0.58 10.50 11.11
CA LEU A 119 -0.62 11.04 11.78
C LEU A 119 -0.84 12.50 11.45
N ASP A 120 0.21 13.32 11.42
CA ASP A 120 0.15 14.74 11.01
C ASP A 120 -0.41 14.91 9.59
N GLU A 121 -0.08 13.98 8.69
CA GLU A 121 -0.58 13.98 7.30
C GLU A 121 -1.93 13.22 7.16
N GLY A 122 -2.52 12.83 8.31
CA GLY A 122 -3.84 12.22 8.38
C GLY A 122 -3.91 10.80 7.82
N VAL A 123 -2.82 10.04 7.97
CA VAL A 123 -2.74 8.61 7.71
C VAL A 123 -2.14 7.90 8.93
N ALA A 124 -2.41 6.62 9.09
CA ALA A 124 -1.91 5.86 10.25
C ALA A 124 -0.93 4.76 9.81
N LEU A 125 0.18 4.66 10.53
CA LEU A 125 1.13 3.56 10.35
C LEU A 125 0.53 2.26 10.90
N ASN A 126 0.67 1.16 10.17
CA ASN A 126 0.27 -0.16 10.66
C ASN A 126 1.43 -0.82 11.41
N TYR A 127 1.53 -0.57 12.70
CA TYR A 127 2.58 -1.10 13.58
C TYR A 127 2.66 -2.63 13.57
N ARG A 128 1.54 -3.34 13.38
CA ARG A 128 1.53 -4.81 13.31
C ARG A 128 2.23 -5.35 12.06
N LYS A 129 2.26 -4.57 10.98
CA LYS A 129 2.93 -4.93 9.72
C LYS A 129 4.36 -4.39 9.64
N THR A 130 4.72 -3.38 10.44
CA THR A 130 6.06 -2.79 10.45
C THR A 130 7.10 -3.85 10.83
N ARG A 131 8.20 -3.89 10.10
CA ARG A 131 9.29 -4.85 10.30
C ARG A 131 10.64 -4.19 10.09
N ILE A 132 11.57 -4.44 11.01
CA ILE A 132 12.99 -4.12 10.86
C ILE A 132 13.70 -5.41 10.50
N LYS A 133 14.40 -5.43 9.36
CA LYS A 133 15.13 -6.59 8.85
C LYS A 133 16.59 -6.26 8.64
N ARG A 134 17.48 -7.09 9.19
CA ARG A 134 18.94 -6.97 9.01
C ARG A 134 19.41 -7.74 7.77
N SER A 135 20.61 -7.48 7.29
CA SER A 135 21.20 -8.08 6.07
C SER A 135 21.20 -9.62 6.07
N HIS A 136 21.42 -10.25 7.23
CA HIS A 136 21.38 -11.72 7.37
C HIS A 136 19.94 -12.31 7.40
N GLN A 137 18.93 -11.47 7.46
CA GLN A 137 17.53 -11.90 7.43
C GLN A 137 16.96 -11.74 6.02
N LYS A 138 15.92 -12.50 5.70
CA LYS A 138 15.19 -12.35 4.43
C LYS A 138 14.51 -10.99 4.38
N GLN A 139 15.03 -10.11 3.52
CA GLN A 139 14.48 -8.77 3.26
C GLN A 139 13.50 -8.85 2.09
N ARG A 140 12.30 -8.33 2.28
CA ARG A 140 11.24 -8.28 1.24
C ARG A 140 10.69 -6.87 1.16
N VAL A 141 10.59 -6.37 -0.06
CA VAL A 141 9.93 -5.10 -0.41
C VAL A 141 8.89 -5.40 -1.48
N VAL A 142 7.63 -5.03 -1.24
CA VAL A 142 6.50 -5.27 -2.17
C VAL A 142 6.44 -6.72 -2.68
N GLY A 143 6.70 -7.68 -1.78
CA GLY A 143 6.66 -9.11 -2.12
C GLY A 143 7.94 -9.69 -2.73
N VAL A 144 8.88 -8.85 -3.15
CA VAL A 144 10.13 -9.25 -3.80
C VAL A 144 11.25 -9.34 -2.75
N VAL A 145 12.10 -10.36 -2.86
CA VAL A 145 13.31 -10.52 -2.02
C VAL A 145 14.41 -9.62 -2.58
N VAL A 146 15.05 -8.79 -1.74
CA VAL A 146 15.99 -7.73 -2.15
C VAL A 146 17.36 -7.79 -1.48
N ASN A 147 17.76 -8.91 -0.88
CA ASN A 147 19.03 -9.02 -0.15
C ASN A 147 20.25 -8.66 -1.02
N SER A 148 20.79 -9.59 -1.79
CA SER A 148 21.96 -9.39 -2.65
C SER A 148 21.59 -9.06 -4.10
N LYS A 149 20.45 -9.54 -4.54
CA LYS A 149 19.84 -9.28 -5.85
C LYS A 149 18.34 -9.46 -5.76
N VAL A 150 17.64 -8.78 -6.65
CA VAL A 150 16.17 -8.91 -6.78
C VAL A 150 15.82 -10.35 -7.15
N ASN A 151 14.95 -10.98 -6.35
CA ASN A 151 14.53 -12.37 -6.57
C ASN A 151 13.09 -12.57 -6.09
N ILE A 152 12.44 -13.62 -6.62
CA ILE A 152 11.14 -14.08 -6.13
C ILE A 152 11.32 -14.99 -4.90
N ASP A 153 10.25 -15.18 -4.14
CA ASP A 153 10.25 -16.12 -3.03
C ASP A 153 10.50 -17.54 -3.55
N ARG A 154 11.45 -18.26 -2.91
CA ARG A 154 11.82 -19.61 -3.30
C ARG A 154 10.62 -20.56 -3.33
N LYS A 155 9.75 -20.48 -2.34
CA LYS A 155 8.53 -21.31 -2.31
C LYS A 155 7.64 -21.07 -3.52
N TYR A 156 7.48 -19.81 -3.95
CA TYR A 156 6.74 -19.48 -5.15
C TYR A 156 7.40 -20.05 -6.40
N PHE A 157 8.73 -19.89 -6.52
CA PHE A 157 9.50 -20.45 -7.64
C PHE A 157 9.37 -21.98 -7.71
N ASP A 158 9.54 -22.67 -6.58
CA ASP A 158 9.46 -24.14 -6.52
C ASP A 158 8.04 -24.60 -6.88
N THR A 159 6.99 -23.91 -6.39
CA THR A 159 5.60 -24.21 -6.75
C THR A 159 5.36 -24.00 -8.25
N LEU A 160 5.81 -22.89 -8.81
CA LEU A 160 5.68 -22.62 -10.25
C LEU A 160 6.40 -23.69 -11.08
N LYS A 161 7.64 -24.02 -10.70
CA LYS A 161 8.43 -25.09 -11.36
C LYS A 161 7.71 -26.44 -11.33
N ALA A 162 7.17 -26.82 -10.17
CA ALA A 162 6.40 -28.07 -10.03
C ALA A 162 5.16 -28.05 -10.92
N THR A 163 4.39 -26.96 -10.91
CA THR A 163 3.20 -26.80 -11.76
C THR A 163 3.55 -26.92 -13.23
N LEU A 164 4.58 -26.23 -13.70
CA LEU A 164 5.02 -26.31 -15.11
C LEU A 164 5.52 -27.71 -15.48
N THR A 165 6.23 -28.37 -14.59
CA THR A 165 6.69 -29.76 -14.80
C THR A 165 5.48 -30.70 -14.91
N ASN A 166 4.48 -30.54 -14.06
CA ASN A 166 3.26 -31.35 -14.12
C ASN A 166 2.45 -31.07 -15.37
N CYS A 167 2.34 -29.82 -15.80
CA CYS A 167 1.71 -29.46 -17.07
C CYS A 167 2.39 -30.14 -18.26
N ALA A 168 3.73 -30.15 -18.28
CA ALA A 168 4.50 -30.80 -19.34
C ALA A 168 4.35 -32.34 -19.35
N ARG A 169 4.23 -32.98 -18.18
CA ARG A 169 4.11 -34.43 -18.05
C ARG A 169 2.69 -34.96 -18.18
N PHE A 170 1.72 -34.25 -17.64
CA PHE A 170 0.35 -34.74 -17.45
C PHE A 170 -0.71 -33.87 -18.18
N GLY A 171 -0.27 -32.86 -18.93
CA GLY A 171 -1.14 -31.92 -19.63
C GLY A 171 -1.64 -30.78 -18.75
N LEU A 172 -2.14 -29.69 -19.37
CA LEU A 172 -2.59 -28.49 -18.68
C LEU A 172 -3.78 -28.73 -17.76
N HIS A 173 -4.71 -29.61 -18.16
CA HIS A 173 -5.92 -29.93 -17.38
C HIS A 173 -5.60 -30.53 -16.02
N SER A 174 -4.47 -31.25 -15.87
CA SER A 174 -4.05 -31.83 -14.58
C SER A 174 -3.78 -30.79 -13.48
N GLN A 175 -3.55 -29.54 -13.85
CA GLN A 175 -3.25 -28.45 -12.92
C GLN A 175 -4.41 -27.43 -12.82
N ASN A 176 -5.55 -27.71 -13.44
CA ASN A 176 -6.75 -26.87 -13.35
C ASN A 176 -7.48 -27.13 -12.04
N ARG A 177 -7.27 -26.26 -11.05
CA ARG A 177 -7.89 -26.36 -9.72
C ARG A 177 -9.40 -26.18 -9.71
N TYR A 178 -9.98 -25.63 -10.77
CA TYR A 178 -11.44 -25.45 -10.88
C TYR A 178 -12.14 -26.74 -11.31
N GLU A 179 -11.44 -27.63 -12.02
CA GLU A 179 -11.99 -28.93 -12.43
C GLU A 179 -11.74 -30.03 -11.39
N HIS A 180 -10.73 -29.85 -10.54
CA HIS A 180 -10.38 -30.78 -9.46
C HIS A 180 -10.19 -30.04 -8.14
N PRO A 181 -11.27 -29.53 -7.50
CA PRO A 181 -11.20 -28.98 -6.15
C PRO A 181 -10.81 -30.11 -5.18
N GLN A 182 -9.65 -29.99 -4.51
CA GLN A 182 -9.28 -30.83 -3.38
C GLN A 182 -9.91 -30.29 -2.12
#